data_0cfabefee2a704f57d3f74e823527cc5
#
_entry.id   0cfabefee2a704f57d3f74e823527cc5
#
_cell.length_a   1.000
_cell.length_b   1.000
_cell.length_c   1.000
_cell.angle_alpha   90.00
_cell.angle_beta   90.00
_cell.angle_gamma   90.00
#
_symmetry.space_group_name_H-M   'P 1'
#
loop_
_entity.id
_entity.type
_entity.pdbx_description
1 polymer ?
#
loop_
_entity_poly.entity_id
_entity_poly.type
_entity_poly.pdbx_seq_one_letter_code
_entity_poly.pdbx_strand_id
1 'polypeptide(L)'
;MSEFLFTSESVTGGHPDKVADQISDAVLDEILRQDPRGRVACETMVTTGLVVVAGEITTRAIVDFPDVVRKAVTDIGYTGSSKGFDAHNCAVVVAIDRQSVDIAQGVDRGDEEKQGAGDQGMMFGFACDETKELMPMPISFAHKICARLTEAREKKVLPWLRPDGKSQVTVRYVDGVPREVTAIVCSTQHAEEVGRKALTEGVLEEVVRKAVPRDLLSKKVKFYINPTGRFVVGGPHGDAGLTGRKIIVDTYGGYSRHGGGAFSGKDPSKVDRSAAYMARYVAKNVVSAGLAHKCEVQLAYAIGVAEPVSVLVETFGTATVPEERIGRAVRDTFDLRPARIIRELNLLRPIYRKTAALGHFGRELPEFTWEKTDKVRALRKAAGHGA
;
A
#
# COMPACT_ATOMS: atom_id res chain seq x y z
N MET A 1 22.66 2.81 25.49
CA MET A 1 22.43 2.56 24.05
C MET A 1 21.43 1.43 23.95
N SER A 2 20.26 1.70 23.38
CA SER A 2 19.31 0.65 23.02
C SER A 2 19.66 0.12 21.62
N GLU A 3 19.78 -1.19 21.46
CA GLU A 3 20.03 -1.82 20.17
C GLU A 3 18.95 -2.87 19.91
N PHE A 4 18.39 -2.87 18.70
CA PHE A 4 17.41 -3.87 18.28
C PHE A 4 17.44 -4.10 16.77
N LEU A 5 16.92 -5.23 16.35
CA LEU A 5 16.68 -5.54 14.95
C LEU A 5 15.21 -5.38 14.63
N PHE A 6 14.90 -4.73 13.51
CA PHE A 6 13.54 -4.62 12.99
C PHE A 6 13.47 -5.16 11.57
N THR A 7 12.41 -5.89 11.28
CA THR A 7 12.23 -6.58 10.00
C THR A 7 10.89 -6.22 9.40
N SER A 8 10.89 -5.89 8.10
CA SER A 8 9.67 -5.77 7.30
C SER A 8 9.76 -6.65 6.07
N GLU A 9 8.59 -7.05 5.56
CA GLU A 9 8.47 -7.83 4.33
C GLU A 9 7.64 -7.08 3.28
N SER A 10 7.85 -7.43 2.02
CA SER A 10 7.04 -7.02 0.89
C SER A 10 6.86 -8.16 -0.09
N VAL A 11 5.89 -8.02 -0.99
CA VAL A 11 5.62 -8.98 -2.05
C VAL A 11 5.48 -8.28 -3.40
N THR A 12 5.75 -8.99 -4.49
CA THR A 12 5.54 -8.47 -5.84
C THR A 12 4.06 -8.40 -6.21
N GLY A 13 3.73 -7.68 -7.27
CA GLY A 13 2.37 -7.64 -7.81
C GLY A 13 1.83 -9.01 -8.29
N GLY A 14 2.72 -9.99 -8.50
CA GLY A 14 2.33 -11.37 -8.85
C GLY A 14 2.03 -12.28 -7.67
N HIS A 15 2.23 -11.84 -6.43
CA HIS A 15 1.78 -12.59 -5.26
C HIS A 15 0.25 -12.75 -5.28
N PRO A 16 -0.32 -13.93 -4.93
CA PRO A 16 -1.76 -14.18 -5.03
C PRO A 16 -2.65 -13.11 -4.38
N ASP A 17 -2.34 -12.68 -3.17
CA ASP A 17 -3.10 -11.63 -2.49
C ASP A 17 -3.00 -10.28 -3.23
N LYS A 18 -1.84 -9.96 -3.82
CA LYS A 18 -1.67 -8.72 -4.61
C LYS A 18 -2.28 -8.82 -6.00
N VAL A 19 -2.43 -10.00 -6.56
CA VAL A 19 -3.27 -10.23 -7.75
C VAL A 19 -4.72 -9.90 -7.44
N ALA A 20 -5.25 -10.39 -6.32
CA ALA A 20 -6.60 -10.10 -5.85
C ALA A 20 -6.82 -8.59 -5.62
N ASP A 21 -5.90 -7.92 -4.91
CA ASP A 21 -5.95 -6.47 -4.68
C ASP A 21 -5.95 -5.67 -6.00
N GLN A 22 -5.10 -6.04 -6.96
CA GLN A 22 -5.03 -5.36 -8.24
C GLN A 22 -6.28 -5.56 -9.10
N ILE A 23 -6.94 -6.71 -9.01
CA ILE A 23 -8.21 -6.97 -9.68
C ILE A 23 -9.30 -6.10 -9.05
N SER A 24 -9.43 -6.09 -7.72
CA SER A 24 -10.42 -5.29 -7.01
C SER A 24 -10.27 -3.79 -7.30
N ASP A 25 -9.04 -3.28 -7.32
CA ASP A 25 -8.76 -1.89 -7.67
C ASP A 25 -8.89 -1.59 -9.17
N ALA A 26 -8.71 -2.58 -10.05
CA ALA A 26 -9.00 -2.42 -11.49
C ALA A 26 -10.50 -2.26 -11.74
N VAL A 27 -11.34 -3.00 -11.02
CA VAL A 27 -12.80 -2.85 -11.05
C VAL A 27 -13.19 -1.45 -10.55
N LEU A 28 -12.62 -1.02 -9.44
CA LEU A 28 -12.85 0.33 -8.90
C LEU A 28 -12.46 1.42 -9.91
N ASP A 29 -11.28 1.33 -10.51
CA ASP A 29 -10.80 2.31 -11.49
C ASP A 29 -11.68 2.35 -12.75
N GLU A 30 -12.18 1.20 -13.22
CA GLU A 30 -13.09 1.14 -14.36
C GLU A 30 -14.42 1.85 -14.05
N ILE A 31 -14.94 1.65 -12.84
CA ILE A 31 -16.17 2.33 -12.39
C ILE A 31 -15.94 3.83 -12.28
N LEU A 32 -14.89 4.27 -11.59
CA LEU A 32 -14.62 5.71 -11.38
C LEU A 32 -14.33 6.46 -12.67
N ARG A 33 -13.85 5.78 -13.72
CA ARG A 33 -13.65 6.40 -15.04
C ARG A 33 -14.97 6.82 -15.68
N GLN A 34 -16.04 6.04 -15.48
CA GLN A 34 -17.36 6.25 -16.05
C GLN A 34 -18.31 6.98 -15.08
N ASP A 35 -18.18 6.70 -13.79
CA ASP A 35 -19.00 7.21 -12.71
C ASP A 35 -18.13 7.56 -11.47
N PRO A 36 -17.59 8.78 -11.39
CA PRO A 36 -16.70 9.19 -10.29
C PRO A 36 -17.34 9.09 -8.90
N ARG A 37 -18.66 8.98 -8.82
CA ARG A 37 -19.43 8.84 -7.57
C ARG A 37 -19.93 7.43 -7.30
N GLY A 38 -19.53 6.47 -8.12
CA GLY A 38 -19.87 5.06 -7.92
C GLY A 38 -19.45 4.59 -6.52
N ARG A 39 -20.32 3.81 -5.88
CA ARG A 39 -20.04 3.17 -4.59
C ARG A 39 -19.54 1.76 -4.84
N VAL A 40 -18.37 1.45 -4.31
CA VAL A 40 -17.69 0.20 -4.59
C VAL A 40 -17.13 -0.38 -3.30
N ALA A 41 -17.50 -1.62 -3.04
CA ALA A 41 -16.86 -2.51 -2.10
C ALA A 41 -16.66 -3.84 -2.85
N CYS A 42 -15.48 -4.02 -3.44
CA CYS A 42 -15.16 -5.12 -4.34
C CYS A 42 -14.08 -6.01 -3.71
N GLU A 43 -14.43 -7.26 -3.46
CA GLU A 43 -13.54 -8.30 -2.96
C GLU A 43 -13.22 -9.30 -4.08
N THR A 44 -12.00 -9.78 -4.11
CA THR A 44 -11.55 -10.76 -5.09
C THR A 44 -10.88 -11.94 -4.38
N MET A 45 -11.19 -13.15 -4.82
CA MET A 45 -10.45 -14.37 -4.50
C MET A 45 -9.83 -14.90 -5.78
N VAL A 46 -8.57 -15.32 -5.72
CA VAL A 46 -7.87 -16.00 -6.81
C VAL A 46 -7.32 -17.33 -6.32
N THR A 47 -7.42 -18.35 -7.15
CA THR A 47 -6.81 -19.67 -6.90
C THR A 47 -6.55 -20.35 -8.25
N THR A 48 -6.11 -21.61 -8.25
CA THR A 48 -5.80 -22.35 -9.49
C THR A 48 -6.94 -22.27 -10.50
N GLY A 49 -6.71 -21.57 -11.61
CA GLY A 49 -7.66 -21.48 -12.72
C GLY A 49 -8.97 -20.74 -12.45
N LEU A 50 -9.11 -20.05 -11.31
CA LEU A 50 -10.35 -19.40 -10.90
C LEU A 50 -10.10 -18.00 -10.33
N VAL A 51 -10.95 -17.05 -10.72
CA VAL A 51 -11.13 -15.74 -10.08
C VAL A 51 -12.60 -15.60 -9.67
N VAL A 52 -12.84 -15.24 -8.43
CA VAL A 52 -14.18 -14.87 -7.93
C VAL A 52 -14.13 -13.39 -7.56
N VAL A 53 -15.01 -12.58 -8.16
CA VAL A 53 -15.22 -11.17 -7.82
C VAL A 53 -16.56 -11.06 -7.13
N ALA A 54 -16.58 -10.57 -5.90
CA ALA A 54 -17.79 -10.46 -5.09
C ALA A 54 -17.83 -9.08 -4.39
N GLY A 55 -19.00 -8.70 -3.89
CA GLY A 55 -19.16 -7.48 -3.11
C GLY A 55 -20.38 -6.66 -3.50
N GLU A 56 -20.41 -5.41 -3.08
CA GLU A 56 -21.54 -4.50 -3.29
C GLU A 56 -21.11 -3.29 -4.12
N ILE A 57 -21.79 -3.09 -5.25
CA ILE A 57 -21.51 -1.99 -6.18
C ILE A 57 -22.80 -1.29 -6.55
N THR A 58 -22.83 0.04 -6.36
CA THR A 58 -23.90 0.90 -6.83
C THR A 58 -23.32 1.97 -7.76
N THR A 59 -23.61 1.86 -9.06
CA THR A 59 -23.04 2.72 -10.08
C THR A 59 -23.94 2.82 -11.31
N ARG A 60 -23.68 3.84 -12.14
CA ARG A 60 -24.22 3.98 -13.51
C ARG A 60 -23.26 3.41 -14.57
N ALA A 61 -22.04 3.07 -14.18
CA ALA A 61 -21.05 2.50 -15.09
C ALA A 61 -21.49 1.13 -15.61
N ILE A 62 -21.13 0.84 -16.85
CA ILE A 62 -21.28 -0.50 -17.45
C ILE A 62 -19.91 -1.14 -17.46
N VAL A 63 -19.74 -2.21 -16.71
CA VAL A 63 -18.46 -2.90 -16.50
C VAL A 63 -18.53 -4.33 -17.02
N ASP A 64 -17.62 -4.66 -17.93
CA ASP A 64 -17.32 -6.06 -18.29
C ASP A 64 -16.29 -6.61 -17.28
N PHE A 65 -16.77 -7.20 -16.21
CA PHE A 65 -15.91 -7.74 -15.14
C PHE A 65 -14.91 -8.78 -15.65
N PRO A 66 -15.30 -9.77 -16.48
CA PRO A 66 -14.35 -10.71 -17.07
C PRO A 66 -13.21 -10.03 -17.83
N ASP A 67 -13.51 -9.00 -18.64
CA ASP A 67 -12.48 -8.29 -19.40
C ASP A 67 -11.52 -7.52 -18.49
N VAL A 68 -12.05 -6.79 -17.49
CA VAL A 68 -11.24 -6.08 -16.47
C VAL A 68 -10.33 -7.04 -15.72
N VAL A 69 -10.84 -8.20 -15.30
CA VAL A 69 -10.06 -9.24 -14.61
C VAL A 69 -8.93 -9.76 -15.51
N ARG A 70 -9.27 -10.18 -16.75
CA ARG A 70 -8.28 -10.74 -17.68
C ARG A 70 -7.19 -9.75 -18.01
N LYS A 71 -7.57 -8.49 -18.23
CA LYS A 71 -6.61 -7.40 -18.45
C LYS A 71 -5.69 -7.20 -17.25
N ALA A 72 -6.24 -7.17 -16.03
CA ALA A 72 -5.44 -7.02 -14.82
C ALA A 72 -4.43 -8.16 -14.65
N VAL A 73 -4.85 -9.41 -14.83
CA VAL A 73 -4.01 -10.61 -14.72
C VAL A 73 -2.94 -10.65 -15.83
N THR A 74 -3.29 -10.25 -17.06
CA THR A 74 -2.35 -10.15 -18.20
C THR A 74 -1.25 -9.12 -17.90
N ASP A 75 -1.61 -7.94 -17.44
CA ASP A 75 -0.67 -6.85 -17.13
C ASP A 75 0.29 -7.22 -15.99
N ILE A 76 -0.15 -8.05 -15.03
CA ILE A 76 0.72 -8.62 -13.98
C ILE A 76 1.77 -9.56 -14.57
N GLY A 77 1.47 -10.20 -15.70
CA GLY A 77 2.38 -11.09 -16.41
C GLY A 77 1.97 -12.57 -16.42
N TYR A 78 0.78 -12.91 -15.94
CA TYR A 78 0.23 -14.27 -15.98
C TYR A 78 -0.48 -14.52 -17.33
N THR A 79 0.32 -14.79 -18.36
CA THR A 79 -0.12 -14.93 -19.76
C THR A 79 -0.07 -16.37 -20.27
N GLY A 80 -0.07 -17.35 -19.38
CA GLY A 80 -0.04 -18.77 -19.75
C GLY A 80 0.21 -19.70 -18.56
N SER A 81 -0.23 -20.91 -18.68
CA SER A 81 -0.19 -21.96 -17.63
C SER A 81 1.24 -22.24 -17.12
N SER A 82 2.26 -22.10 -17.96
CA SER A 82 3.67 -22.28 -17.56
C SER A 82 4.15 -21.26 -16.52
N LYS A 83 3.38 -20.20 -16.29
CA LYS A 83 3.68 -19.17 -15.27
C LYS A 83 2.90 -19.37 -13.96
N GLY A 84 2.07 -20.42 -13.89
CA GLY A 84 1.26 -20.75 -12.72
C GLY A 84 -0.14 -20.14 -12.73
N PHE A 85 -0.48 -19.29 -13.71
CA PHE A 85 -1.82 -18.75 -13.91
C PHE A 85 -1.99 -18.28 -15.35
N ASP A 86 -3.21 -18.32 -15.88
CA ASP A 86 -3.48 -17.95 -17.26
C ASP A 86 -4.72 -17.04 -17.35
N ALA A 87 -4.47 -15.79 -17.68
CA ALA A 87 -5.50 -14.76 -17.84
C ALA A 87 -6.59 -15.13 -18.86
N HIS A 88 -6.23 -15.86 -19.92
CA HIS A 88 -7.16 -16.19 -21.01
C HIS A 88 -8.05 -17.37 -20.66
N ASN A 89 -7.54 -18.34 -19.90
CA ASN A 89 -8.21 -19.61 -19.63
C ASN A 89 -8.78 -19.74 -18.22
N CYS A 90 -8.50 -18.81 -17.30
CA CYS A 90 -9.10 -18.85 -15.96
C CYS A 90 -10.63 -18.63 -16.03
N ALA A 91 -11.37 -19.34 -15.18
CA ALA A 91 -12.77 -19.04 -14.94
C ALA A 91 -12.90 -17.71 -14.19
N VAL A 92 -13.89 -16.90 -14.53
CA VAL A 92 -14.24 -15.68 -13.81
C VAL A 92 -15.68 -15.78 -13.36
N VAL A 93 -15.88 -15.81 -12.04
CA VAL A 93 -17.21 -15.85 -11.40
C VAL A 93 -17.47 -14.47 -10.79
N VAL A 94 -18.64 -13.93 -11.05
CA VAL A 94 -19.04 -12.59 -10.58
C VAL A 94 -20.29 -12.72 -9.72
N ALA A 95 -20.21 -12.24 -8.46
CA ALA A 95 -21.29 -12.22 -7.47
C ALA A 95 -21.38 -10.82 -6.86
N ILE A 96 -21.93 -9.88 -7.62
CA ILE A 96 -22.04 -8.46 -7.24
C ILE A 96 -23.49 -8.12 -6.94
N ASP A 97 -23.72 -7.60 -5.73
CA ASP A 97 -25.00 -7.08 -5.28
C ASP A 97 -25.03 -5.53 -5.27
N ARG A 98 -26.19 -4.94 -5.04
CA ARG A 98 -26.30 -3.51 -4.78
C ARG A 98 -26.07 -3.22 -3.30
N GLN A 99 -25.42 -2.09 -3.00
CA GLN A 99 -25.22 -1.65 -1.63
C GLN A 99 -26.56 -1.53 -0.88
N SER A 100 -26.59 -1.96 0.39
CA SER A 100 -27.75 -1.84 1.28
C SER A 100 -28.23 -0.39 1.39
N VAL A 101 -29.56 -0.21 1.33
CA VAL A 101 -30.21 1.10 1.50
C VAL A 101 -29.93 1.68 2.89
N ASP A 102 -29.82 0.84 3.92
CA ASP A 102 -29.55 1.27 5.29
C ASP A 102 -28.18 1.93 5.45
N ILE A 103 -27.17 1.41 4.76
CA ILE A 103 -25.83 2.00 4.74
C ILE A 103 -25.83 3.33 3.97
N ALA A 104 -26.54 3.39 2.84
CA ALA A 104 -26.61 4.58 2.00
C ALA A 104 -27.23 5.78 2.74
N GLN A 105 -28.26 5.57 3.58
CA GLN A 105 -28.91 6.62 4.36
C GLN A 105 -27.98 7.36 5.33
N GLY A 106 -26.98 6.65 5.90
CA GLY A 106 -26.00 7.23 6.83
C GLY A 106 -24.95 8.10 6.12
N VAL A 107 -24.67 7.81 4.85
CA VAL A 107 -23.61 8.45 4.06
C VAL A 107 -24.14 9.60 3.21
N ASP A 108 -25.28 9.43 2.53
CA ASP A 108 -25.85 10.40 1.60
C ASP A 108 -26.88 11.31 2.30
N ARG A 109 -26.42 12.42 2.88
CA ARG A 109 -27.27 13.39 3.60
C ARG A 109 -27.79 14.55 2.73
N GLY A 110 -27.74 14.43 1.40
CA GLY A 110 -28.21 15.47 0.47
C GLY A 110 -27.30 16.71 0.37
N ASP A 111 -26.34 16.87 1.27
CA ASP A 111 -25.32 17.92 1.29
C ASP A 111 -23.95 17.26 1.33
N GLU A 112 -23.17 17.43 0.27
CA GLU A 112 -21.82 16.83 0.15
C GLU A 112 -20.91 17.23 1.31
N GLU A 113 -21.05 18.43 1.85
CA GLU A 113 -20.27 18.94 2.99
C GLU A 113 -20.58 18.20 4.30
N LYS A 114 -21.76 17.59 4.38
CA LYS A 114 -22.24 16.82 5.54
C LYS A 114 -22.14 15.32 5.36
N GLN A 115 -21.46 14.85 4.29
CA GLN A 115 -21.23 13.42 4.08
C GLN A 115 -20.58 12.82 5.34
N GLY A 116 -21.27 11.88 5.98
CA GLY A 116 -20.76 11.14 7.10
C GLY A 116 -19.75 10.07 6.67
N ALA A 117 -18.98 9.56 7.64
CA ALA A 117 -18.12 8.42 7.41
C ALA A 117 -18.94 7.19 6.98
N GLY A 118 -18.48 6.47 5.98
CA GLY A 118 -19.16 5.28 5.45
C GLY A 118 -19.12 4.07 6.37
N ASP A 119 -18.27 4.12 7.40
CA ASP A 119 -18.15 3.11 8.45
C ASP A 119 -17.57 3.73 9.72
N GLN A 120 -17.66 3.01 10.83
CA GLN A 120 -16.83 3.26 12.01
C GLN A 120 -15.43 2.70 11.77
N GLY A 121 -14.41 3.26 12.45
CA GLY A 121 -13.07 2.70 12.40
C GLY A 121 -12.01 3.64 12.92
N MET A 122 -10.80 3.12 13.02
CA MET A 122 -9.59 3.88 13.33
C MET A 122 -8.56 3.65 12.23
N MET A 123 -7.96 4.72 11.75
CA MET A 123 -6.98 4.70 10.67
C MET A 123 -5.70 5.33 11.14
N PHE A 124 -4.58 4.82 10.66
CA PHE A 124 -3.25 5.31 11.02
C PHE A 124 -2.49 5.80 9.80
N GLY A 125 -1.78 6.90 9.99
CA GLY A 125 -0.77 7.38 9.06
C GLY A 125 0.55 7.55 9.80
N PHE A 126 1.67 7.35 9.10
CA PHE A 126 3.00 7.43 9.69
C PHE A 126 3.99 8.08 8.73
N ALA A 127 4.99 8.75 9.28
CA ALA A 127 6.18 9.20 8.59
C ALA A 127 7.39 9.23 9.53
N CYS A 128 8.56 9.02 8.98
CA CYS A 128 9.83 9.20 9.69
C CYS A 128 10.93 9.62 8.71
N ASP A 129 11.97 10.25 9.20
CA ASP A 129 13.09 10.77 8.39
C ASP A 129 14.18 9.73 8.08
N GLU A 130 13.84 8.45 8.13
CA GLU A 130 14.78 7.34 7.87
C GLU A 130 15.12 7.17 6.39
N THR A 131 14.24 7.58 5.49
CA THR A 131 14.43 7.53 4.04
C THR A 131 13.97 8.82 3.38
N LYS A 132 14.39 9.05 2.13
CA LYS A 132 14.01 10.22 1.36
C LYS A 132 12.48 10.34 1.20
N GLU A 133 11.81 9.21 1.07
CA GLU A 133 10.36 9.12 0.93
C GLU A 133 9.62 9.30 2.28
N LEU A 134 10.35 9.53 3.37
CA LEU A 134 9.84 9.60 4.74
C LEU A 134 9.09 8.34 5.17
N MET A 135 9.68 7.19 4.86
CA MET A 135 9.20 5.85 5.20
C MET A 135 10.19 5.12 6.10
N PRO A 136 9.74 4.17 6.92
CA PRO A 136 10.65 3.27 7.64
C PRO A 136 11.56 2.51 6.67
N MET A 137 12.85 2.45 7.00
CA MET A 137 13.88 1.88 6.14
C MET A 137 13.61 0.40 5.77
N PRO A 138 13.19 -0.50 6.67
CA PRO A 138 12.99 -1.91 6.34
C PRO A 138 11.95 -2.12 5.25
N ILE A 139 10.76 -1.51 5.37
CA ILE A 139 9.68 -1.65 4.38
C ILE A 139 10.04 -0.95 3.06
N SER A 140 10.70 0.20 3.12
CA SER A 140 11.14 0.92 1.91
C SER A 140 12.07 0.04 1.07
N PHE A 141 13.06 -0.62 1.66
CA PHE A 141 13.95 -1.51 0.92
C PHE A 141 13.27 -2.81 0.50
N ALA A 142 12.37 -3.37 1.31
CA ALA A 142 11.60 -4.53 0.91
C ALA A 142 10.76 -4.23 -0.35
N HIS A 143 10.09 -3.07 -0.41
CA HIS A 143 9.39 -2.62 -1.63
C HIS A 143 10.33 -2.42 -2.82
N LYS A 144 11.49 -1.78 -2.62
CA LYS A 144 12.48 -1.55 -3.70
C LYS A 144 13.01 -2.86 -4.28
N ILE A 145 13.22 -3.89 -3.46
CA ILE A 145 13.61 -5.23 -3.94
C ILE A 145 12.48 -5.85 -4.79
N CYS A 146 11.23 -5.82 -4.33
CA CYS A 146 10.08 -6.34 -5.08
C CYS A 146 9.84 -5.56 -6.38
N ALA A 147 9.99 -4.24 -6.36
CA ALA A 147 9.92 -3.42 -7.56
C ALA A 147 11.01 -3.79 -8.57
N ARG A 148 12.24 -4.02 -8.09
CA ARG A 148 13.36 -4.40 -8.95
C ARG A 148 13.21 -5.82 -9.51
N LEU A 149 12.62 -6.77 -8.78
CA LEU A 149 12.24 -8.09 -9.31
C LEU A 149 11.29 -7.95 -10.49
N THR A 150 10.24 -7.14 -10.33
CA THR A 150 9.26 -6.86 -11.38
C THR A 150 9.91 -6.23 -12.60
N GLU A 151 10.72 -5.19 -12.39
CA GLU A 151 11.45 -4.51 -13.46
C GLU A 151 12.42 -5.43 -14.21
N ALA A 152 13.20 -6.25 -13.46
CA ALA A 152 14.15 -7.18 -14.06
C ALA A 152 13.45 -8.25 -14.92
N ARG A 153 12.25 -8.68 -14.52
CA ARG A 153 11.40 -9.58 -15.30
C ARG A 153 10.87 -8.89 -16.57
N GLU A 154 10.25 -7.73 -16.43
CA GLU A 154 9.61 -7.00 -17.53
C GLU A 154 10.60 -6.53 -18.59
N LYS A 155 11.75 -6.04 -18.16
CA LYS A 155 12.87 -5.65 -19.05
C LYS A 155 13.71 -6.83 -19.53
N LYS A 156 13.33 -8.08 -19.19
CA LYS A 156 14.06 -9.30 -19.56
C LYS A 156 15.54 -9.29 -19.15
N VAL A 157 15.92 -8.56 -18.09
CA VAL A 157 17.27 -8.60 -17.50
C VAL A 157 17.53 -10.00 -16.94
N LEU A 158 16.52 -10.57 -16.27
CA LEU A 158 16.48 -11.95 -15.81
C LEU A 158 15.24 -12.64 -16.42
N PRO A 159 15.32 -13.15 -17.65
CA PRO A 159 14.14 -13.60 -18.42
C PRO A 159 13.46 -14.84 -17.83
N TRP A 160 14.11 -15.54 -16.95
CA TRP A 160 13.58 -16.70 -16.23
C TRP A 160 12.76 -16.32 -14.99
N LEU A 161 12.70 -15.04 -14.57
CA LEU A 161 11.83 -14.59 -13.49
C LEU A 161 10.36 -14.76 -13.87
N ARG A 162 9.55 -15.14 -12.88
CA ARG A 162 8.10 -15.22 -12.96
C ARG A 162 7.47 -14.16 -12.06
N PRO A 163 6.13 -13.91 -12.15
CA PRO A 163 5.52 -12.76 -11.48
C PRO A 163 5.55 -12.79 -9.95
N ASP A 164 5.49 -13.98 -9.32
CA ASP A 164 5.42 -14.12 -7.86
C ASP A 164 6.79 -13.96 -7.20
N GLY A 165 6.81 -13.26 -6.07
CA GLY A 165 8.03 -13.09 -5.28
C GLY A 165 7.78 -12.35 -3.99
N LYS A 166 8.70 -12.54 -3.05
CA LYS A 166 8.69 -11.92 -1.71
C LYS A 166 10.07 -11.40 -1.37
N SER A 167 10.10 -10.35 -0.58
CA SER A 167 11.34 -9.83 0.03
C SER A 167 11.13 -9.57 1.51
N GLN A 168 12.21 -9.68 2.28
CA GLN A 168 12.23 -9.32 3.69
C GLN A 168 13.56 -8.65 3.99
N VAL A 169 13.54 -7.53 4.71
CA VAL A 169 14.75 -6.76 5.04
C VAL A 169 14.81 -6.53 6.54
N THR A 170 15.93 -6.88 7.15
CA THR A 170 16.22 -6.67 8.57
C THR A 170 17.26 -5.56 8.72
N VAL A 171 16.92 -4.56 9.51
CA VAL A 171 17.74 -3.38 9.80
C VAL A 171 18.10 -3.35 11.29
N ARG A 172 19.37 -3.05 11.59
CA ARG A 172 19.84 -2.80 12.94
C ARG A 172 19.67 -1.33 13.30
N TYR A 173 19.03 -1.08 14.42
CA TYR A 173 18.80 0.22 15.03
C TYR A 173 19.67 0.41 16.27
N VAL A 174 20.21 1.59 16.45
CA VAL A 174 20.91 2.03 17.66
C VAL A 174 20.32 3.36 18.10
N ASP A 175 19.81 3.40 19.31
CA ASP A 175 19.12 4.58 19.89
C ASP A 175 18.01 5.11 18.97
N GLY A 176 17.23 4.19 18.37
CA GLY A 176 16.11 4.51 17.48
C GLY A 176 16.47 4.96 16.07
N VAL A 177 17.78 4.99 15.73
CA VAL A 177 18.30 5.39 14.40
C VAL A 177 18.73 4.15 13.61
N PRO A 178 18.27 3.95 12.36
CA PRO A 178 18.70 2.85 11.52
C PRO A 178 20.21 3.00 11.17
N ARG A 179 20.95 1.90 11.23
CA ARG A 179 22.40 1.91 11.01
C ARG A 179 22.84 1.10 9.80
N GLU A 180 22.36 -0.12 9.70
CA GLU A 180 22.76 -1.03 8.62
C GLU A 180 21.74 -2.13 8.39
N VAL A 181 21.70 -2.66 7.18
CA VAL A 181 20.95 -3.86 6.80
C VAL A 181 21.76 -5.09 7.17
N THR A 182 21.23 -5.96 8.00
CA THR A 182 21.91 -7.15 8.51
C THR A 182 21.49 -8.46 7.85
N ALA A 183 20.27 -8.52 7.31
CA ALA A 183 19.77 -9.67 6.55
C ALA A 183 18.79 -9.26 5.46
N ILE A 184 18.85 -9.97 4.34
CA ILE A 184 17.89 -9.86 3.24
C ILE A 184 17.46 -11.27 2.83
N VAL A 185 16.13 -11.50 2.85
CA VAL A 185 15.51 -12.67 2.24
C VAL A 185 14.85 -12.25 0.94
N CYS A 186 15.10 -12.97 -0.14
CA CYS A 186 14.42 -12.75 -1.41
C CYS A 186 14.05 -14.10 -2.01
N SER A 187 12.75 -14.35 -2.14
CA SER A 187 12.19 -15.53 -2.77
C SER A 187 11.44 -15.13 -4.03
N THR A 188 11.79 -15.69 -5.15
CA THR A 188 11.17 -15.38 -6.44
C THR A 188 10.82 -16.62 -7.22
N GLN A 189 9.64 -16.63 -7.81
CA GLN A 189 9.22 -17.66 -8.75
C GLN A 189 10.09 -17.57 -10.01
N HIS A 190 10.47 -18.72 -10.54
CA HIS A 190 11.40 -18.81 -11.68
C HIS A 190 11.04 -19.95 -12.65
N ALA A 191 11.56 -19.90 -13.85
CA ALA A 191 11.48 -20.97 -14.81
C ALA A 191 12.25 -22.21 -14.33
N GLU A 192 11.77 -23.41 -14.69
CA GLU A 192 12.30 -24.68 -14.19
C GLU A 192 13.76 -24.92 -14.58
N GLU A 193 14.14 -24.45 -15.76
CA GLU A 193 15.44 -24.68 -16.37
C GLU A 193 16.59 -23.87 -15.75
N VAL A 194 16.30 -22.86 -14.88
CA VAL A 194 17.35 -22.06 -14.28
C VAL A 194 18.05 -22.80 -13.14
N GLY A 195 19.37 -22.93 -13.26
CA GLY A 195 20.19 -23.55 -12.24
C GLY A 195 20.37 -22.65 -11.01
N ARG A 196 20.53 -23.28 -9.82
CA ARG A 196 20.62 -22.59 -8.54
C ARG A 196 21.68 -21.48 -8.47
N LYS A 197 22.86 -21.72 -9.04
CA LYS A 197 23.94 -20.73 -9.06
C LYS A 197 23.52 -19.47 -9.83
N ALA A 198 23.04 -19.64 -11.05
CA ALA A 198 22.59 -18.53 -11.91
C ALA A 198 21.45 -17.76 -11.26
N LEU A 199 20.50 -18.44 -10.63
CA LEU A 199 19.41 -17.84 -9.88
C LEU A 199 19.92 -16.98 -8.71
N THR A 200 20.79 -17.55 -7.87
CA THR A 200 21.30 -16.85 -6.68
C THR A 200 22.15 -15.64 -7.07
N GLU A 201 23.10 -15.79 -7.98
CA GLU A 201 23.96 -14.71 -8.47
C GLU A 201 23.13 -13.63 -9.19
N GLY A 202 22.22 -14.03 -10.07
CA GLY A 202 21.39 -13.09 -10.83
C GLY A 202 20.49 -12.25 -9.91
N VAL A 203 19.80 -12.85 -8.94
CA VAL A 203 18.97 -12.10 -7.99
C VAL A 203 19.83 -11.20 -7.11
N LEU A 204 20.98 -11.69 -6.63
CA LEU A 204 21.86 -10.89 -5.78
C LEU A 204 22.38 -9.65 -6.52
N GLU A 205 22.93 -9.82 -7.73
CA GLU A 205 23.58 -8.73 -8.47
C GLU A 205 22.57 -7.79 -9.15
N GLU A 206 21.55 -8.37 -9.82
CA GLU A 206 20.64 -7.58 -10.64
C GLU A 206 19.45 -7.03 -9.86
N VAL A 207 19.14 -7.57 -8.68
CA VAL A 207 18.01 -7.15 -7.88
C VAL A 207 18.45 -6.54 -6.55
N VAL A 208 19.02 -7.33 -5.66
CA VAL A 208 19.29 -6.90 -4.28
C VAL A 208 20.30 -5.75 -4.23
N ARG A 209 21.44 -5.88 -4.90
CA ARG A 209 22.51 -4.86 -4.90
C ARG A 209 22.14 -3.58 -5.65
N LYS A 210 21.13 -3.64 -6.53
CA LYS A 210 20.60 -2.45 -7.20
C LYS A 210 19.48 -1.77 -6.41
N ALA A 211 18.82 -2.49 -5.51
CA ALA A 211 17.74 -1.98 -4.68
C ALA A 211 18.21 -1.39 -3.34
N VAL A 212 19.30 -1.93 -2.77
CA VAL A 212 19.82 -1.51 -1.47
C VAL A 212 21.22 -0.91 -1.63
N PRO A 213 21.46 0.33 -1.18
CA PRO A 213 22.77 0.98 -1.24
C PRO A 213 23.85 0.16 -0.51
N ARG A 214 25.03 0.10 -1.11
CA ARG A 214 26.12 -0.75 -0.62
C ARG A 214 26.65 -0.30 0.75
N ASP A 215 26.66 0.99 1.01
CA ASP A 215 27.08 1.62 2.26
C ASP A 215 26.16 1.30 3.45
N LEU A 216 24.92 0.94 3.18
CA LEU A 216 23.96 0.50 4.19
C LEU A 216 24.03 -1.01 4.48
N LEU A 217 24.74 -1.79 3.68
CA LEU A 217 24.91 -3.21 3.93
C LEU A 217 25.96 -3.45 5.02
N SER A 218 25.61 -4.20 6.06
CA SER A 218 26.55 -4.66 7.07
C SER A 218 27.70 -5.47 6.41
N LYS A 219 28.91 -5.38 6.98
CA LYS A 219 30.04 -6.23 6.54
C LYS A 219 29.73 -7.73 6.65
N LYS A 220 28.80 -8.12 7.51
CA LYS A 220 28.37 -9.51 7.75
C LYS A 220 26.93 -9.74 7.31
N VAL A 221 26.41 -8.95 6.36
CA VAL A 221 25.03 -9.10 5.88
C VAL A 221 24.79 -10.53 5.37
N LYS A 222 23.63 -11.08 5.75
CA LYS A 222 23.21 -12.43 5.34
C LYS A 222 22.21 -12.31 4.19
N PHE A 223 22.48 -13.01 3.09
CA PHE A 223 21.58 -13.11 1.95
C PHE A 223 20.95 -14.50 1.89
N TYR A 224 19.64 -14.56 1.84
CA TYR A 224 18.85 -15.77 1.70
C TYR A 224 18.05 -15.69 0.40
N ILE A 225 18.64 -16.17 -0.70
CA ILE A 225 18.00 -16.18 -2.02
C ILE A 225 17.38 -17.54 -2.27
N ASN A 226 16.06 -17.61 -2.44
CA ASN A 226 15.30 -18.85 -2.57
C ASN A 226 15.84 -19.93 -1.61
N PRO A 227 15.77 -19.74 -0.28
CA PRO A 227 16.46 -20.61 0.68
C PRO A 227 15.99 -22.07 0.60
N THR A 228 14.76 -22.33 0.18
CA THR A 228 14.21 -23.68 -0.07
C THR A 228 14.69 -24.29 -1.39
N GLY A 229 15.39 -23.54 -2.24
CA GLY A 229 15.98 -23.97 -3.49
C GLY A 229 15.08 -23.72 -4.70
N ARG A 230 14.00 -24.45 -4.85
CA ARG A 230 13.12 -24.41 -6.03
C ARG A 230 11.83 -23.64 -5.71
N PHE A 231 11.48 -22.67 -6.59
CA PHE A 231 10.22 -21.96 -6.53
C PHE A 231 9.64 -21.80 -7.95
N VAL A 232 9.23 -22.91 -8.56
CA VAL A 232 8.66 -22.95 -9.91
C VAL A 232 7.14 -22.83 -9.85
N VAL A 233 6.50 -23.54 -8.93
CA VAL A 233 5.06 -23.41 -8.67
C VAL A 233 4.84 -22.20 -7.76
N GLY A 234 4.11 -21.21 -8.25
CA GLY A 234 3.81 -19.96 -7.53
C GLY A 234 2.62 -19.24 -8.12
N GLY A 235 2.34 -18.05 -7.63
CA GLY A 235 1.13 -17.30 -7.98
C GLY A 235 -0.13 -18.03 -7.52
N PRO A 236 -1.31 -17.74 -8.12
CA PRO A 236 -2.58 -18.35 -7.74
C PRO A 236 -2.63 -19.87 -7.87
N HIS A 237 -1.69 -20.50 -8.59
CA HIS A 237 -1.55 -21.94 -8.64
C HIS A 237 -0.91 -22.52 -7.38
N GLY A 238 -0.01 -21.77 -6.75
CA GLY A 238 0.70 -22.21 -5.54
C GLY A 238 -0.06 -21.95 -4.25
N ASP A 239 -0.81 -20.87 -4.19
CA ASP A 239 -1.58 -20.44 -3.00
C ASP A 239 -2.78 -19.60 -3.42
N ALA A 240 -3.86 -19.64 -2.65
CA ALA A 240 -5.02 -18.79 -2.86
C ALA A 240 -4.74 -17.36 -2.38
N GLY A 241 -5.20 -16.37 -3.14
CA GLY A 241 -5.12 -14.96 -2.80
C GLY A 241 -6.49 -14.35 -2.54
N LEU A 242 -6.54 -13.41 -1.61
CA LEU A 242 -7.73 -12.62 -1.30
C LEU A 242 -7.39 -11.14 -1.16
N THR A 243 -8.33 -10.29 -1.53
CA THR A 243 -8.25 -8.84 -1.29
C THR A 243 -8.06 -8.54 0.20
N GLY A 244 -7.16 -7.61 0.52
CA GLY A 244 -6.98 -7.12 1.89
C GLY A 244 -6.20 -8.03 2.83
N ARG A 245 -5.46 -9.01 2.32
CA ARG A 245 -4.61 -9.91 3.15
C ARG A 245 -3.15 -9.47 3.27
N LYS A 246 -2.78 -8.32 2.72
CA LYS A 246 -1.41 -7.75 2.80
C LYS A 246 -1.41 -6.32 3.36
N ILE A 247 -2.30 -6.04 4.32
CA ILE A 247 -2.51 -4.70 4.88
C ILE A 247 -1.26 -4.11 5.53
N ILE A 248 -0.38 -4.91 6.08
CA ILE A 248 0.88 -4.47 6.69
C ILE A 248 1.92 -4.15 5.62
N VAL A 249 1.98 -4.93 4.53
CA VAL A 249 2.78 -4.63 3.34
C VAL A 249 2.28 -3.36 2.65
N ASP A 250 0.98 -3.15 2.61
CA ASP A 250 0.34 -1.98 2.00
C ASP A 250 0.65 -0.67 2.73
N THR A 251 1.04 -0.74 4.01
CA THR A 251 1.27 0.40 4.87
C THR A 251 2.75 0.57 5.26
N TYR A 252 3.14 0.25 6.49
CA TYR A 252 4.45 0.60 7.04
C TYR A 252 5.28 -0.61 7.47
N GLY A 253 4.94 -1.82 7.02
CA GLY A 253 5.70 -3.04 7.30
C GLY A 253 5.77 -3.40 8.79
N GLY A 254 4.76 -3.02 9.57
CA GLY A 254 4.70 -3.27 11.02
C GLY A 254 5.40 -2.21 11.88
N TYR A 255 5.96 -1.16 11.30
CA TYR A 255 6.65 -0.11 12.04
C TYR A 255 5.69 0.86 12.74
N SER A 256 4.50 1.05 12.19
CA SER A 256 3.40 1.84 12.74
C SER A 256 2.24 0.93 13.14
N ARG A 257 1.35 1.43 14.00
CA ARG A 257 0.06 0.81 14.29
C ARG A 257 -0.79 0.69 13.03
N HIS A 258 -1.77 -0.19 13.05
CA HIS A 258 -2.72 -0.39 11.96
C HIS A 258 -4.14 -0.58 12.50
N GLY A 259 -5.13 0.04 11.87
CA GLY A 259 -6.53 -0.05 12.30
C GLY A 259 -7.28 -1.30 11.85
N GLY A 260 -6.67 -2.12 10.97
CA GLY A 260 -7.25 -3.37 10.45
C GLY A 260 -7.99 -3.23 9.12
N GLY A 261 -8.34 -2.01 8.69
CA GLY A 261 -9.05 -1.78 7.43
C GLY A 261 -8.17 -2.02 6.20
N ALA A 262 -8.65 -2.82 5.24
CA ALA A 262 -8.04 -2.99 3.93
C ALA A 262 -8.41 -1.82 3.01
N PHE A 263 -7.57 -1.55 2.00
CA PHE A 263 -7.75 -0.43 1.07
C PHE A 263 -8.33 -0.87 -0.27
N SER A 264 -7.74 -1.88 -0.91
CA SER A 264 -8.09 -2.28 -2.27
C SER A 264 -9.56 -2.68 -2.39
N GLY A 265 -10.18 -2.32 -3.51
CA GLY A 265 -11.60 -2.56 -3.78
C GLY A 265 -12.58 -1.57 -3.15
N LYS A 266 -12.11 -0.64 -2.32
CA LYS A 266 -12.94 0.35 -1.64
C LYS A 266 -12.86 1.72 -2.31
N ASP A 267 -14.01 2.31 -2.66
CA ASP A 267 -14.08 3.70 -3.14
C ASP A 267 -13.77 4.70 -2.01
N PRO A 268 -13.45 5.98 -2.32
CA PRO A 268 -12.99 6.96 -1.33
C PRO A 268 -13.99 7.33 -0.24
N SER A 269 -15.27 6.97 -0.36
CA SER A 269 -16.25 7.18 0.72
C SER A 269 -15.96 6.30 1.94
N LYS A 270 -15.22 5.21 1.76
CA LYS A 270 -14.78 4.32 2.83
C LYS A 270 -13.56 4.95 3.51
N VAL A 271 -13.76 5.38 4.76
CA VAL A 271 -12.73 6.05 5.57
C VAL A 271 -11.50 5.16 5.84
N ASP A 272 -11.66 3.84 5.83
CA ASP A 272 -10.54 2.90 5.88
C ASP A 272 -9.43 3.28 4.90
N ARG A 273 -9.81 3.67 3.69
CA ARG A 273 -8.88 4.08 2.64
C ARG A 273 -8.58 5.57 2.68
N SER A 274 -9.59 6.42 2.55
CA SER A 274 -9.42 7.86 2.42
C SER A 274 -8.80 8.51 3.65
N ALA A 275 -9.21 8.12 4.86
CA ALA A 275 -8.65 8.67 6.08
C ALA A 275 -7.25 8.12 6.40
N ALA A 276 -6.92 6.88 6.01
CA ALA A 276 -5.54 6.39 6.10
C ALA A 276 -4.60 7.18 5.17
N TYR A 277 -5.05 7.53 3.96
CA TYR A 277 -4.29 8.39 3.04
C TYR A 277 -4.12 9.81 3.60
N MET A 278 -5.18 10.38 4.18
CA MET A 278 -5.10 11.69 4.85
C MET A 278 -4.17 11.63 6.06
N ALA A 279 -4.24 10.59 6.89
CA ALA A 279 -3.36 10.43 8.04
C ALA A 279 -1.88 10.35 7.61
N ARG A 280 -1.58 9.65 6.50
CA ARG A 280 -0.24 9.66 5.87
C ARG A 280 0.16 11.07 5.41
N TYR A 281 -0.73 11.77 4.73
CA TYR A 281 -0.47 13.14 4.27
C TYR A 281 -0.15 14.08 5.43
N VAL A 282 -0.90 14.02 6.53
CA VAL A 282 -0.65 14.80 7.74
C VAL A 282 0.71 14.43 8.34
N ALA A 283 0.97 13.16 8.61
CA ALA A 283 2.21 12.69 9.22
C ALA A 283 3.45 13.09 8.39
N LYS A 284 3.35 12.93 7.06
CA LYS A 284 4.44 13.30 6.14
C LYS A 284 4.72 14.81 6.17
N ASN A 285 3.69 15.65 6.21
CA ASN A 285 3.86 17.10 6.31
C ASN A 285 4.42 17.53 7.67
N VAL A 286 4.05 16.87 8.78
CA VAL A 286 4.61 17.16 10.11
C VAL A 286 6.11 16.88 10.13
N VAL A 287 6.55 15.72 9.64
CA VAL A 287 7.98 15.36 9.56
C VAL A 287 8.73 16.28 8.58
N SER A 288 8.16 16.55 7.39
CA SER A 288 8.76 17.48 6.42
C SER A 288 8.86 18.90 6.94
N ALA A 289 7.96 19.31 7.84
CA ALA A 289 8.02 20.62 8.49
C ALA A 289 9.14 20.69 9.54
N GLY A 290 9.82 19.58 9.86
CA GLY A 290 10.83 19.51 10.91
C GLY A 290 10.26 19.63 12.33
N LEU A 291 8.95 19.36 12.49
CA LEU A 291 8.29 19.43 13.79
C LEU A 291 8.52 18.16 14.63
N ALA A 292 8.88 17.06 13.98
CA ALA A 292 9.28 15.80 14.62
C ALA A 292 10.11 14.95 13.65
N HIS A 293 10.94 14.02 14.17
CA HIS A 293 11.63 13.01 13.35
C HIS A 293 10.74 11.81 13.01
N LYS A 294 9.74 11.54 13.87
CA LYS A 294 8.72 10.51 13.67
C LYS A 294 7.36 11.07 14.01
N CYS A 295 6.35 10.74 13.23
CA CYS A 295 4.98 11.16 13.48
C CYS A 295 4.02 10.05 13.08
N GLU A 296 3.17 9.64 14.02
CA GLU A 296 2.01 8.79 13.78
C GLU A 296 0.75 9.60 14.02
N VAL A 297 -0.21 9.48 13.13
CA VAL A 297 -1.52 10.13 13.24
C VAL A 297 -2.60 9.06 13.27
N GLN A 298 -3.44 9.06 14.30
CA GLN A 298 -4.65 8.26 14.35
C GLN A 298 -5.87 9.15 14.10
N LEU A 299 -6.73 8.70 13.21
CA LEU A 299 -8.06 9.26 12.97
C LEU A 299 -9.10 8.19 13.31
N ALA A 300 -10.15 8.56 14.04
CA ALA A 300 -11.26 7.66 14.33
C ALA A 300 -12.58 8.29 13.95
N TYR A 301 -13.48 7.48 13.39
CA TYR A 301 -14.80 7.91 12.93
C TYR A 301 -15.90 7.00 13.48
N ALA A 302 -17.09 7.57 13.63
CA ALA A 302 -18.35 6.85 13.80
C ALA A 302 -19.13 6.87 12.48
N ILE A 303 -19.79 5.77 12.15
CA ILE A 303 -20.62 5.67 10.94
C ILE A 303 -21.64 6.81 10.87
N GLY A 304 -21.76 7.44 9.71
CA GLY A 304 -22.71 8.54 9.47
C GLY A 304 -22.31 9.88 10.12
N VAL A 305 -21.18 9.98 10.83
CA VAL A 305 -20.70 11.23 11.43
C VAL A 305 -19.57 11.81 10.59
N ALA A 306 -19.64 13.10 10.28
CA ALA A 306 -18.62 13.75 9.45
C ALA A 306 -17.35 14.10 10.23
N GLU A 307 -17.51 14.62 11.46
CA GLU A 307 -16.36 14.98 12.28
C GLU A 307 -15.68 13.73 12.84
N PRO A 308 -14.33 13.66 12.85
CA PRO A 308 -13.64 12.56 13.54
C PRO A 308 -13.96 12.55 15.03
N VAL A 309 -14.19 11.36 15.57
CA VAL A 309 -14.42 11.16 17.03
C VAL A 309 -13.15 11.47 17.81
N SER A 310 -11.98 11.15 17.25
CA SER A 310 -10.69 11.48 17.82
C SER A 310 -9.61 11.70 16.76
N VAL A 311 -8.66 12.58 17.11
CA VAL A 311 -7.44 12.85 16.33
C VAL A 311 -6.27 12.81 17.32
N LEU A 312 -5.42 11.78 17.20
CA LEU A 312 -4.18 11.66 17.97
C LEU A 312 -2.99 11.94 17.07
N VAL A 313 -2.04 12.73 17.57
CA VAL A 313 -0.71 12.93 16.97
C VAL A 313 0.32 12.46 17.98
N GLU A 314 1.10 11.46 17.63
CA GLU A 314 2.14 10.86 18.48
C GLU A 314 3.50 11.05 17.80
N THR A 315 4.46 11.61 18.50
CA THR A 315 5.82 11.89 17.96
C THR A 315 6.91 11.02 18.55
N PHE A 316 6.57 10.08 19.43
CA PHE A 316 7.51 9.15 20.06
C PHE A 316 8.69 9.85 20.75
N GLY A 317 8.44 11.03 21.34
CA GLY A 317 9.47 11.83 22.00
C GLY A 317 10.48 12.50 21.04
N THR A 318 10.18 12.55 19.75
CA THR A 318 11.06 13.16 18.74
C THR A 318 10.62 14.56 18.31
N ALA A 319 9.62 15.13 18.98
CA ALA A 319 9.12 16.48 18.72
C ALA A 319 10.19 17.55 18.93
N THR A 320 10.22 18.53 18.04
CA THR A 320 11.11 19.73 18.14
C THR A 320 10.41 20.92 18.81
N VAL A 321 9.10 20.85 18.96
CA VAL A 321 8.23 21.79 19.68
C VAL A 321 7.28 20.98 20.58
N PRO A 322 6.62 21.58 21.60
CA PRO A 322 5.65 20.84 22.42
C PRO A 322 4.60 20.11 21.57
N GLU A 323 4.40 18.83 21.84
CA GLU A 323 3.54 17.92 21.04
C GLU A 323 2.10 18.43 20.94
N GLU A 324 1.60 19.06 22.03
CA GLU A 324 0.28 19.71 22.02
C GLU A 324 0.15 20.80 20.96
N ARG A 325 1.25 21.54 20.67
CA ARG A 325 1.26 22.54 19.60
C ARG A 325 1.19 21.88 18.23
N ILE A 326 1.86 20.73 18.03
CA ILE A 326 1.78 19.97 16.80
C ILE A 326 0.35 19.47 16.59
N GLY A 327 -0.27 18.87 17.61
CA GLY A 327 -1.65 18.41 17.54
C GLY A 327 -2.66 19.53 17.24
N ARG A 328 -2.45 20.74 17.79
CA ARG A 328 -3.27 21.92 17.48
C ARG A 328 -3.04 22.36 16.03
N ALA A 329 -1.79 22.50 15.61
CA ALA A 329 -1.43 22.91 14.25
C ALA A 329 -2.00 21.96 13.18
N VAL A 330 -2.06 20.65 13.47
CA VAL A 330 -2.69 19.66 12.60
C VAL A 330 -4.18 19.95 12.47
N ARG A 331 -4.91 20.12 13.56
CA ARG A 331 -6.35 20.43 13.55
C ARG A 331 -6.67 21.76 12.86
N ASP A 332 -5.80 22.75 12.99
CA ASP A 332 -5.98 24.08 12.37
C ASP A 332 -5.66 24.07 10.86
N THR A 333 -4.83 23.12 10.40
CA THR A 333 -4.33 23.08 9.02
C THR A 333 -5.11 22.13 8.12
N PHE A 334 -5.64 21.02 8.66
CA PHE A 334 -6.28 19.96 7.88
C PHE A 334 -7.75 19.81 8.26
N ASP A 335 -8.61 19.82 7.25
CA ASP A 335 -10.02 19.46 7.43
C ASP A 335 -10.16 17.93 7.26
N LEU A 336 -10.43 17.25 8.36
CA LEU A 336 -10.41 15.80 8.45
C LEU A 336 -11.79 15.15 8.22
N ARG A 337 -12.78 15.92 7.76
CA ARG A 337 -14.10 15.38 7.37
C ARG A 337 -14.01 14.59 6.06
N PRO A 338 -14.73 13.45 5.91
CA PRO A 338 -14.61 12.57 4.74
C PRO A 338 -14.73 13.29 3.40
N ALA A 339 -15.72 14.16 3.23
CA ALA A 339 -15.90 14.92 1.99
C ALA A 339 -14.72 15.85 1.68
N ARG A 340 -14.12 16.44 2.71
CA ARG A 340 -12.97 17.34 2.58
C ARG A 340 -11.70 16.57 2.25
N ILE A 341 -11.50 15.39 2.86
CA ILE A 341 -10.40 14.48 2.53
C ILE A 341 -10.45 14.10 1.04
N ILE A 342 -11.63 13.67 0.56
CA ILE A 342 -11.84 13.29 -0.83
C ILE A 342 -11.48 14.44 -1.78
N ARG A 343 -11.90 15.66 -1.46
CA ARG A 343 -11.61 16.87 -2.26
C ARG A 343 -10.14 17.27 -2.19
N GLU A 344 -9.57 17.37 -0.99
CA GLU A 344 -8.17 17.79 -0.77
C GLU A 344 -7.18 16.87 -1.49
N LEU A 345 -7.39 15.58 -1.36
CA LEU A 345 -6.55 14.55 -2.00
C LEU A 345 -7.00 14.22 -3.43
N ASN A 346 -8.08 14.83 -3.94
CA ASN A 346 -8.62 14.59 -5.28
C ASN A 346 -8.77 13.09 -5.60
N LEU A 347 -9.55 12.39 -4.78
CA LEU A 347 -9.64 10.92 -4.79
C LEU A 347 -10.67 10.36 -5.78
N LEU A 348 -11.57 11.17 -6.37
CA LEU A 348 -12.58 10.69 -7.34
C LEU A 348 -11.99 10.50 -8.75
N ARG A 349 -10.90 9.73 -8.84
CA ARG A 349 -10.15 9.48 -10.08
C ARG A 349 -9.75 8.00 -10.17
N PRO A 350 -9.57 7.45 -11.38
CA PRO A 350 -9.09 6.08 -11.57
C PRO A 350 -7.57 5.98 -11.33
N ILE A 351 -7.15 5.95 -10.07
CA ILE A 351 -5.74 5.95 -9.63
C ILE A 351 -5.37 4.74 -8.77
N TYR A 352 -6.35 3.90 -8.46
CA TYR A 352 -6.26 2.93 -7.37
C TYR A 352 -5.52 1.66 -7.73
N ARG A 353 -5.63 1.16 -8.95
CA ARG A 353 -4.88 -0.02 -9.38
C ARG A 353 -3.37 0.15 -9.21
N LYS A 354 -2.86 1.36 -9.40
CA LYS A 354 -1.43 1.68 -9.17
C LYS A 354 -1.01 1.55 -7.71
N THR A 355 -1.94 1.69 -6.76
CA THR A 355 -1.64 1.57 -5.33
C THR A 355 -1.56 0.12 -4.87
N ALA A 356 -2.26 -0.78 -5.54
CA ALA A 356 -2.52 -2.15 -5.11
C ALA A 356 -1.29 -3.07 -5.06
N ALA A 357 -0.11 -2.61 -5.46
CA ALA A 357 1.15 -3.34 -5.33
C ALA A 357 2.28 -2.40 -4.92
N LEU A 358 3.30 -2.92 -4.21
CA LEU A 358 4.48 -2.18 -3.76
C LEU A 358 4.18 -1.07 -2.72
N GLY A 359 3.13 -1.25 -1.93
CA GLY A 359 2.69 -0.34 -0.88
C GLY A 359 1.91 0.87 -1.39
N HIS A 360 1.02 1.40 -0.57
CA HIS A 360 0.22 2.59 -0.85
C HIS A 360 0.95 3.88 -0.52
N PHE A 361 2.03 3.81 0.27
CA PHE A 361 2.79 4.94 0.78
C PHE A 361 4.26 4.89 0.36
N GLY A 362 4.92 6.07 0.35
CA GLY A 362 6.34 6.20 0.03
C GLY A 362 6.66 6.18 -1.47
N ARG A 363 5.67 6.39 -2.35
CA ARG A 363 5.88 6.53 -3.79
C ARG A 363 5.38 7.89 -4.27
N GLU A 364 6.31 8.76 -4.66
CA GLU A 364 6.02 10.14 -5.08
C GLU A 364 5.56 10.20 -6.55
N LEU A 365 4.46 9.51 -6.86
CA LEU A 365 3.82 9.59 -8.17
C LEU A 365 2.88 10.81 -8.23
N PRO A 366 2.68 11.44 -9.40
CA PRO A 366 1.79 12.59 -9.53
C PRO A 366 0.35 12.34 -9.07
N GLU A 367 -0.11 11.09 -9.20
CA GLU A 367 -1.43 10.67 -8.78
C GLU A 367 -1.56 10.50 -7.26
N PHE A 368 -0.47 10.26 -6.55
CA PHE A 368 -0.45 9.96 -5.11
C PHE A 368 -0.37 11.26 -4.31
N THR A 369 -1.46 11.99 -4.30
CA THR A 369 -1.55 13.33 -3.71
C THR A 369 -1.27 13.35 -2.21
N TRP A 370 -1.46 12.23 -1.51
CA TRP A 370 -1.14 12.07 -0.08
C TRP A 370 0.37 12.01 0.22
N GLU A 371 1.20 11.96 -0.81
CA GLU A 371 2.66 12.06 -0.66
C GLU A 371 3.18 13.50 -0.81
N LYS A 372 2.34 14.49 -1.09
CA LYS A 372 2.74 15.89 -1.17
C LYS A 372 3.13 16.47 0.20
N THR A 373 4.02 17.45 0.18
CA THR A 373 4.51 18.16 1.37
C THR A 373 4.21 19.68 1.30
N ASP A 374 3.09 20.02 0.72
CA ASP A 374 2.66 21.40 0.41
C ASP A 374 2.05 22.16 1.61
N LYS A 375 1.82 21.48 2.76
CA LYS A 375 1.34 22.10 4.00
C LYS A 375 2.46 22.50 4.99
N VAL A 376 3.72 22.23 4.66
CA VAL A 376 4.87 22.51 5.54
C VAL A 376 4.88 23.94 6.09
N ARG A 377 4.69 24.92 5.21
CA ARG A 377 4.69 26.34 5.63
C ARG A 377 3.53 26.68 6.58
N ALA A 378 2.34 26.15 6.29
CA ALA A 378 1.16 26.35 7.13
C ALA A 378 1.34 25.73 8.51
N LEU A 379 1.85 24.49 8.57
CA LEU A 379 2.12 23.78 9.82
C LEU A 379 3.17 24.50 10.68
N ARG A 380 4.29 24.93 10.08
CA ARG A 380 5.31 25.70 10.81
C ARG A 380 4.73 26.96 11.45
N LYS A 381 3.94 27.73 10.69
CA LYS A 381 3.27 28.92 11.17
C LYS A 381 2.32 28.61 12.32
N ALA A 382 1.45 27.59 12.16
CA ALA A 382 0.48 27.20 13.17
C ALA A 382 1.13 26.65 14.46
N ALA A 383 2.25 25.94 14.33
CA ALA A 383 3.03 25.42 15.46
C ALA A 383 3.91 26.47 16.14
N GLY A 384 4.01 27.70 15.62
CA GLY A 384 4.93 28.72 16.12
C GLY A 384 6.42 28.34 15.97
N HIS A 385 6.73 27.50 15.01
CA HIS A 385 8.09 27.06 14.68
C HIS A 385 8.61 27.98 13.57
N GLY A 386 9.55 28.87 13.88
CA GLY A 386 10.02 30.02 13.07
C GLY A 386 9.87 29.89 11.55
N ALA A 387 9.48 31.01 10.96
CA ALA A 387 9.30 31.14 9.52
C ALA A 387 10.63 31.01 8.76
#